data_e2a31d13c46fd5036186dfc891c1cf4c
#
_entry.id   e2a31d13c46fd5036186dfc891c1cf4c
#
_cell.length_a   1.000
_cell.length_b   1.000
_cell.length_c   1.000
_cell.angle_alpha   90.00
_cell.angle_beta   90.00
_cell.angle_gamma   90.00
#
_symmetry.space_group_name_H-M   'P 1'
#
loop_
_entity.id
_entity.type
_entity.pdbx_description
1 polymer ?
#
loop_
_entity_poly.entity_id
_entity_poly.type
_entity_poly.pdbx_seq_one_letter_code
_entity_poly.pdbx_strand_id
1 'polypeptide(L)'
;ANTVIRLGKEFNGSWENDYIGTTTAEYTAWAQCFAQEVGAMRAVPGAHFLFDWNLNTCTTAIPLAQAYPGNAYVDIIGADFYDSDCGNPAMTAATEGWSNLYQAPEGANDSTSLANIAAFAAAHGKPLSLPEWGLDTSSGDDTAYVNGVSSVVHSGASVAYQSYFDCGCDGIAMLGSSVPNATAAYTAAFG
;
A
#
# COMPACT_ATOMS: atom_id res chain seq x y z
N ALA A 1 22.33 -3.43 9.17
CA ALA A 1 21.01 -3.75 8.61
C ALA A 1 20.36 -2.43 8.19
N ASN A 2 19.73 -2.39 7.04
CA ASN A 2 18.95 -1.21 6.62
C ASN A 2 17.60 -1.28 7.32
N THR A 3 17.20 -0.15 7.92
CA THR A 3 15.86 -0.01 8.50
C THR A 3 14.97 0.69 7.47
N VAL A 4 13.80 0.13 7.20
CA VAL A 4 12.79 0.79 6.38
C VAL A 4 11.97 1.73 7.24
N ILE A 5 11.84 2.96 6.80
CA ILE A 5 11.03 4.01 7.44
C ILE A 5 9.85 4.31 6.52
N ARG A 6 8.65 4.06 6.99
CA ARG A 6 7.40 4.50 6.36
C ARG A 6 7.10 5.92 6.85
N LEU A 7 7.74 6.89 6.22
CA LEU A 7 7.58 8.29 6.58
C LEU A 7 6.26 8.80 5.99
N GLY A 8 5.35 9.26 6.86
CA GLY A 8 4.01 9.66 6.44
C GLY A 8 3.21 8.48 5.87
N LYS A 9 3.03 7.41 6.65
CA LYS A 9 2.24 6.26 6.20
C LYS A 9 0.82 6.70 5.79
N GLU A 10 0.30 6.14 4.72
CA GLU A 10 -1.05 6.45 4.22
C GLU A 10 -1.34 7.97 4.10
N PHE A 11 -0.32 8.75 3.72
CA PHE A 11 -0.38 10.22 3.70
C PHE A 11 -1.52 10.80 2.85
N ASN A 12 -2.10 10.02 1.96
CA ASN A 12 -3.28 10.38 1.18
C ASN A 12 -4.60 10.08 1.91
N GLY A 13 -4.56 9.51 3.11
CA GLY A 13 -5.71 9.28 3.98
C GLY A 13 -6.00 10.47 4.91
N SER A 14 -7.22 11.00 4.87
CA SER A 14 -7.60 12.15 5.70
C SER A 14 -7.67 11.87 7.21
N TRP A 15 -7.49 10.62 7.61
CA TRP A 15 -7.38 10.19 9.03
C TRP A 15 -5.97 10.33 9.58
N GLU A 16 -4.96 10.54 8.73
CA GLU A 16 -3.59 10.71 9.17
C GLU A 16 -3.28 12.18 9.53
N ASN A 17 -2.43 12.35 10.55
CA ASN A 17 -2.04 13.68 11.02
C ASN A 17 -1.21 14.48 10.03
N ASP A 18 -0.53 13.78 9.13
CA ASP A 18 0.32 14.31 8.07
C ASP A 18 -0.33 14.19 6.68
N TYR A 19 -1.67 14.21 6.67
CA TYR A 19 -2.47 14.18 5.46
C TYR A 19 -2.01 15.22 4.43
N ILE A 20 -1.79 14.77 3.21
CA ILE A 20 -1.23 15.59 2.12
C ILE A 20 -2.13 16.74 1.65
N GLY A 21 -3.41 16.74 2.03
CA GLY A 21 -4.39 17.74 1.56
C GLY A 21 -5.01 17.40 0.21
N THR A 22 -5.60 18.41 -0.45
CA THR A 22 -6.40 18.23 -1.68
C THR A 22 -6.01 19.17 -2.81
N THR A 23 -5.03 20.05 -2.63
CA THR A 23 -4.61 21.04 -3.61
C THR A 23 -3.18 20.81 -4.10
N THR A 24 -2.88 21.27 -5.31
CA THR A 24 -1.52 21.21 -5.88
C THR A 24 -0.47 21.86 -4.97
N ALA A 25 -0.83 22.95 -4.28
CA ALA A 25 0.07 23.62 -3.36
C ALA A 25 0.41 22.75 -2.15
N GLU A 26 -0.59 22.07 -1.59
CA GLU A 26 -0.42 21.13 -0.47
C GLU A 26 0.42 19.92 -0.90
N TYR A 27 0.13 19.32 -2.06
CA TYR A 27 0.95 18.22 -2.60
C TYR A 27 2.42 18.60 -2.73
N THR A 28 2.68 19.79 -3.28
CA THR A 28 4.05 20.29 -3.41
C THR A 28 4.71 20.53 -2.06
N ALA A 29 3.99 21.13 -1.11
CA ALA A 29 4.51 21.38 0.23
C ALA A 29 4.82 20.07 0.97
N TRP A 30 3.92 19.09 0.89
CA TRP A 30 4.12 17.77 1.50
C TRP A 30 5.35 17.05 0.91
N ALA A 31 5.47 17.01 -0.43
CA ALA A 31 6.62 16.41 -1.10
C ALA A 31 7.95 17.07 -0.71
N GLN A 32 7.97 18.41 -0.54
CA GLN A 32 9.14 19.15 -0.06
C GLN A 32 9.46 18.82 1.41
N CYS A 33 8.45 18.70 2.26
CA CYS A 33 8.61 18.31 3.66
C CYS A 33 9.23 16.91 3.76
N PHE A 34 8.66 15.93 3.07
CA PHE A 34 9.21 14.57 3.00
C PHE A 34 10.68 14.58 2.57
N ALA A 35 11.02 15.32 1.51
CA ALA A 35 12.40 15.41 1.03
C ALA A 35 13.37 16.03 2.06
N GLN A 36 12.92 17.03 2.82
CA GLN A 36 13.71 17.64 3.88
C GLN A 36 13.94 16.69 5.06
N GLU A 37 12.91 15.96 5.50
CA GLU A 37 13.02 14.99 6.58
C GLU A 37 13.95 13.85 6.21
N VAL A 38 13.80 13.28 5.00
CA VAL A 38 14.73 12.28 4.46
C VAL A 38 16.17 12.80 4.44
N GLY A 39 16.35 14.03 3.95
CA GLY A 39 17.68 14.66 3.92
C GLY A 39 18.30 14.80 5.32
N ALA A 40 17.50 15.23 6.31
CA ALA A 40 17.94 15.36 7.70
C ALA A 40 18.28 14.01 8.32
N MET A 41 17.46 12.99 8.10
CA MET A 41 17.70 11.64 8.61
C MET A 41 18.95 10.99 8.00
N ARG A 42 19.14 11.16 6.68
CA ARG A 42 20.34 10.65 5.98
C ARG A 42 21.63 11.37 6.37
N ALA A 43 21.56 12.61 6.86
CA ALA A 43 22.70 13.37 7.33
C ALA A 43 23.26 12.89 8.68
N VAL A 44 22.53 12.05 9.41
CA VAL A 44 22.97 11.49 10.68
C VAL A 44 24.11 10.48 10.42
N PRO A 45 25.31 10.67 11.03
CA PRO A 45 26.43 9.76 10.83
C PRO A 45 26.08 8.32 11.21
N GLY A 46 26.30 7.37 10.29
CA GLY A 46 26.00 5.96 10.50
C GLY A 46 24.54 5.56 10.27
N ALA A 47 23.69 6.48 9.86
CA ALA A 47 22.31 6.18 9.47
C ALA A 47 22.29 5.44 8.12
N HIS A 48 21.51 4.35 8.08
CA HIS A 48 21.28 3.53 6.88
C HIS A 48 19.80 3.22 6.78
N PHE A 49 19.01 4.24 6.41
CA PHE A 49 17.57 4.13 6.25
C PHE A 49 17.20 3.98 4.77
N LEU A 50 16.18 3.16 4.53
CA LEU A 50 15.41 3.13 3.28
C LEU A 50 14.05 3.79 3.55
N PHE A 51 13.63 4.68 2.67
CA PHE A 51 12.39 5.42 2.83
C PHE A 51 11.32 4.86 1.90
N ASP A 52 10.23 4.43 2.51
CA ASP A 52 9.05 3.93 1.84
C ASP A 52 8.02 5.06 1.73
N TRP A 53 7.68 5.43 0.50
CA TRP A 53 6.65 6.40 0.17
C TRP A 53 5.33 5.64 0.02
N ASN A 54 4.52 5.64 1.10
CA ASN A 54 3.44 4.69 1.31
C ASN A 54 2.06 5.33 1.20
N LEU A 55 1.27 4.85 0.27
CA LEU A 55 -0.11 5.27 0.02
C LEU A 55 -1.10 4.23 0.56
N ASN A 56 -2.32 4.69 0.87
CA ASN A 56 -3.49 3.82 0.96
C ASN A 56 -4.17 3.75 -0.41
N THR A 57 -4.59 2.56 -0.83
CA THR A 57 -5.18 2.34 -2.16
C THR A 57 -6.61 2.82 -2.28
N CYS A 58 -7.29 3.06 -1.16
CA CYS A 58 -8.74 3.24 -1.10
C CYS A 58 -9.20 4.65 -0.80
N THR A 59 -8.35 5.63 -0.90
CA THR A 59 -8.69 6.97 -0.50
C THR A 59 -8.75 7.96 -1.66
N THR A 60 -8.80 9.24 -1.31
CA THR A 60 -8.88 10.35 -2.26
C THR A 60 -7.79 10.26 -3.33
N ALA A 61 -8.16 10.41 -4.61
CA ALA A 61 -7.22 10.48 -5.72
C ALA A 61 -6.23 11.61 -5.50
N ILE A 62 -4.99 11.25 -5.52
CA ILE A 62 -3.94 12.24 -5.61
C ILE A 62 -3.17 12.04 -6.92
N PRO A 63 -2.76 13.12 -7.58
CA PRO A 63 -1.90 12.99 -8.75
C PRO A 63 -0.50 12.56 -8.30
N LEU A 64 -0.19 11.26 -8.41
CA LEU A 64 1.04 10.65 -7.90
C LEU A 64 2.30 11.46 -8.27
N ALA A 65 2.38 11.91 -9.52
CA ALA A 65 3.54 12.69 -9.99
C ALA A 65 3.71 14.05 -9.30
N GLN A 66 2.64 14.66 -8.79
CA GLN A 66 2.71 15.94 -8.07
C GLN A 66 3.06 15.77 -6.59
N ALA A 67 2.64 14.64 -6.02
CA ALA A 67 2.90 14.28 -4.63
C ALA A 67 4.27 13.61 -4.42
N TYR A 68 4.92 13.17 -5.51
CA TYR A 68 6.16 12.40 -5.44
C TYR A 68 7.36 13.31 -5.12
N PRO A 69 8.10 13.06 -4.03
CA PRO A 69 9.23 13.90 -3.63
C PRO A 69 10.47 13.70 -4.51
N GLY A 70 10.47 12.69 -5.36
CA GLY A 70 11.54 12.40 -6.31
C GLY A 70 12.41 11.21 -5.93
N ASN A 71 13.03 10.61 -6.97
CA ASN A 71 13.81 9.37 -6.85
C ASN A 71 14.99 9.45 -5.88
N ALA A 72 15.49 10.65 -5.59
CA ALA A 72 16.59 10.84 -4.65
C ALA A 72 16.16 10.64 -3.19
N TYR A 73 14.86 10.75 -2.88
CA TYR A 73 14.34 10.72 -1.52
C TYR A 73 13.52 9.47 -1.22
N VAL A 74 13.06 8.77 -2.24
CA VAL A 74 12.25 7.55 -2.12
C VAL A 74 13.09 6.35 -2.52
N ASP A 75 13.12 5.31 -1.70
CA ASP A 75 13.80 4.04 -1.98
C ASP A 75 12.80 2.95 -2.38
N ILE A 76 11.60 2.99 -1.80
CA ILE A 76 10.51 2.02 -1.98
C ILE A 76 9.21 2.81 -2.19
N ILE A 77 8.30 2.30 -3.01
CA ILE A 77 6.94 2.85 -3.15
C ILE A 77 5.97 1.80 -2.61
N GLY A 78 5.23 2.18 -1.56
CA GLY A 78 4.34 1.30 -0.81
C GLY A 78 2.87 1.56 -1.08
N ALA A 79 2.08 0.49 -0.97
CA ALA A 79 0.63 0.53 -1.04
C ALA A 79 0.05 -0.30 0.11
N ASP A 80 -0.75 0.33 0.97
CA ASP A 80 -1.61 -0.39 1.89
C ASP A 80 -2.89 -0.75 1.15
N PHE A 81 -3.24 -2.03 1.18
CA PHE A 81 -4.24 -2.63 0.31
C PHE A 81 -5.06 -3.67 1.05
N TYR A 82 -6.36 -3.44 1.18
CA TYR A 82 -7.30 -4.33 1.86
C TYR A 82 -8.41 -4.80 0.92
N ASP A 83 -9.04 -5.93 1.22
CA ASP A 83 -10.05 -6.53 0.35
C ASP A 83 -11.45 -5.92 0.46
N SER A 84 -11.70 -5.13 1.49
CA SER A 84 -12.94 -4.33 1.67
C SER A 84 -12.89 -2.99 0.98
N ASP A 85 -12.07 -2.85 -0.01
CA ASP A 85 -11.60 -1.64 -0.62
C ASP A 85 -12.52 -0.42 -0.54
N CYS A 86 -11.96 0.72 -0.16
CA CYS A 86 -12.54 2.06 -0.22
C CYS A 86 -13.85 2.24 0.59
N GLY A 87 -14.00 1.48 1.65
CA GLY A 87 -15.20 1.53 2.50
C GLY A 87 -16.43 0.92 1.82
N ASN A 88 -16.25 0.14 0.78
CA ASN A 88 -17.31 -0.64 0.16
C ASN A 88 -17.11 -2.14 0.42
N PRO A 89 -17.70 -2.68 1.49
CA PRO A 89 -17.53 -4.09 1.87
C PRO A 89 -18.10 -5.09 0.85
N ALA A 90 -18.83 -4.62 -0.17
CA ALA A 90 -19.29 -5.46 -1.26
C ALA A 90 -18.23 -5.65 -2.36
N MET A 91 -17.13 -4.90 -2.32
CA MET A 91 -16.09 -4.91 -3.34
C MET A 91 -14.90 -5.73 -2.87
N THR A 92 -15.06 -7.05 -2.90
CA THR A 92 -14.01 -8.01 -2.56
C THR A 92 -13.57 -8.78 -3.81
N ALA A 93 -12.42 -9.41 -3.75
CA ALA A 93 -11.96 -10.28 -4.83
C ALA A 93 -12.95 -11.45 -5.08
N ALA A 94 -13.67 -11.90 -4.05
CA ALA A 94 -14.68 -12.94 -4.16
C ALA A 94 -15.95 -12.48 -4.88
N THR A 95 -16.36 -11.21 -4.71
CA THR A 95 -17.61 -10.67 -5.29
C THR A 95 -17.38 -9.96 -6.62
N GLU A 96 -16.30 -9.18 -6.75
CA GLU A 96 -16.00 -8.34 -7.92
C GLU A 96 -14.89 -8.91 -8.79
N GLY A 97 -14.17 -9.92 -8.30
CA GLY A 97 -13.00 -10.50 -8.93
C GLY A 97 -11.73 -9.69 -8.68
N TRP A 98 -10.62 -10.42 -8.57
CA TRP A 98 -9.30 -9.84 -8.31
C TRP A 98 -8.92 -8.69 -9.24
N SER A 99 -9.19 -8.83 -10.54
CA SER A 99 -8.81 -7.80 -11.52
C SER A 99 -9.46 -6.46 -11.24
N ASN A 100 -10.74 -6.45 -10.84
CA ASN A 100 -11.45 -5.23 -10.51
C ASN A 100 -10.92 -4.60 -9.23
N LEU A 101 -10.70 -5.40 -8.20
CA LEU A 101 -10.12 -4.94 -6.94
C LEU A 101 -8.70 -4.37 -7.14
N TYR A 102 -7.87 -5.05 -7.91
CA TYR A 102 -6.49 -4.63 -8.21
C TYR A 102 -6.42 -3.32 -9.01
N GLN A 103 -7.32 -3.11 -9.97
CA GLN A 103 -7.35 -1.94 -10.84
C GLN A 103 -8.21 -0.79 -10.30
N ALA A 104 -8.92 -1.01 -9.22
CA ALA A 104 -10.05 -0.28 -8.71
C ALA A 104 -11.26 -0.28 -9.69
N PRO A 105 -12.49 -0.35 -9.16
CA PRO A 105 -13.68 -0.39 -9.98
C PRO A 105 -13.97 0.97 -10.64
N GLU A 106 -14.81 0.92 -11.67
CA GLU A 106 -15.26 2.11 -12.38
C GLU A 106 -15.89 3.12 -11.42
N GLY A 107 -15.36 4.35 -11.43
CA GLY A 107 -15.80 5.44 -10.55
C GLY A 107 -15.08 5.54 -9.22
N ALA A 108 -14.25 4.56 -8.86
CA ALA A 108 -13.30 4.72 -7.77
C ALA A 108 -12.07 5.51 -8.22
N ASN A 109 -11.24 5.82 -7.26
CA ASN A 109 -10.07 6.63 -7.49
C ASN A 109 -8.92 5.81 -8.08
N ASP A 110 -8.93 5.61 -9.39
CA ASP A 110 -8.00 4.76 -10.12
C ASP A 110 -6.53 5.20 -10.00
N SER A 111 -6.27 6.48 -9.71
CA SER A 111 -4.90 6.98 -9.55
C SER A 111 -4.17 6.37 -8.35
N THR A 112 -4.90 5.90 -7.34
CA THR A 112 -4.35 5.22 -6.16
C THR A 112 -4.67 3.72 -6.14
N SER A 113 -5.11 3.12 -7.24
CA SER A 113 -5.24 1.66 -7.32
C SER A 113 -3.89 0.97 -7.17
N LEU A 114 -3.88 -0.26 -6.66
CA LEU A 114 -2.63 -1.02 -6.54
C LEU A 114 -1.92 -1.17 -7.90
N ALA A 115 -2.68 -1.36 -8.99
CA ALA A 115 -2.13 -1.43 -10.33
C ALA A 115 -1.39 -0.15 -10.73
N ASN A 116 -1.99 1.02 -10.48
CA ASN A 116 -1.38 2.30 -10.81
C ASN A 116 -0.18 2.63 -9.93
N ILE A 117 -0.23 2.30 -8.63
CA ILE A 117 0.93 2.46 -7.74
C ILE A 117 2.07 1.54 -8.18
N ALA A 118 1.80 0.29 -8.52
CA ALA A 118 2.80 -0.66 -9.02
C ALA A 118 3.42 -0.18 -10.35
N ALA A 119 2.60 0.32 -11.28
CA ALA A 119 3.08 0.88 -12.53
C ALA A 119 3.93 2.14 -12.32
N PHE A 120 3.53 3.00 -11.37
CA PHE A 120 4.29 4.19 -10.99
C PHE A 120 5.64 3.80 -10.37
N ALA A 121 5.67 2.82 -9.48
CA ALA A 121 6.92 2.29 -8.90
C ALA A 121 7.87 1.78 -9.99
N ALA A 122 7.37 0.96 -10.92
CA ALA A 122 8.13 0.44 -12.04
C ALA A 122 8.68 1.56 -12.95
N ALA A 123 7.88 2.58 -13.26
CA ALA A 123 8.29 3.72 -14.08
C ALA A 123 9.41 4.55 -13.42
N HIS A 124 9.47 4.57 -12.08
CA HIS A 124 10.51 5.23 -11.32
C HIS A 124 11.71 4.31 -10.98
N GLY A 125 11.68 3.04 -11.40
CA GLY A 125 12.71 2.05 -11.10
C GLY A 125 12.79 1.73 -9.60
N LYS A 126 11.67 1.83 -8.88
CA LYS A 126 11.59 1.55 -7.45
C LYS A 126 10.89 0.22 -7.20
N PRO A 127 11.32 -0.55 -6.18
CA PRO A 127 10.55 -1.71 -5.76
C PRO A 127 9.21 -1.27 -5.15
N LEU A 128 8.19 -2.10 -5.34
CA LEU A 128 6.91 -2.00 -4.65
C LEU A 128 7.04 -2.58 -3.25
N SER A 129 6.30 -2.08 -2.28
CA SER A 129 6.00 -2.77 -1.03
C SER A 129 4.50 -2.85 -0.80
N LEU A 130 4.09 -3.85 -0.03
CA LEU A 130 2.75 -3.97 0.55
C LEU A 130 2.91 -3.95 2.08
N PRO A 131 3.15 -2.77 2.67
CA PRO A 131 3.45 -2.65 4.10
C PRO A 131 2.33 -3.12 4.99
N GLU A 132 1.10 -2.92 4.54
CA GLU A 132 -0.11 -3.43 5.17
C GLU A 132 -1.04 -3.99 4.10
N TRP A 133 -1.52 -5.20 4.33
CA TRP A 133 -2.59 -5.79 3.56
C TRP A 133 -3.33 -6.83 4.41
N GLY A 134 -4.59 -7.06 4.13
CA GLY A 134 -5.37 -8.00 4.94
C GLY A 134 -6.78 -8.18 4.45
N LEU A 135 -7.43 -9.21 4.98
CA LEU A 135 -8.84 -9.51 4.78
C LEU A 135 -9.68 -8.66 5.73
N ASP A 136 -10.69 -8.00 5.21
CA ASP A 136 -11.74 -7.43 6.05
C ASP A 136 -12.67 -8.55 6.55
N THR A 137 -13.10 -8.46 7.81
CA THR A 137 -14.00 -9.46 8.41
C THR A 137 -15.34 -9.56 7.70
N SER A 138 -15.79 -8.49 7.04
CA SER A 138 -17.04 -8.49 6.26
C SER A 138 -16.91 -9.21 4.91
N SER A 139 -15.69 -9.34 4.38
CA SER A 139 -15.38 -10.06 3.14
C SER A 139 -15.36 -11.59 3.33
N GLY A 140 -15.25 -12.04 4.58
CA GLY A 140 -15.21 -13.45 4.91
C GLY A 140 -13.89 -14.14 4.55
N ASP A 141 -13.96 -15.42 4.20
CA ASP A 141 -12.78 -16.27 3.92
C ASP A 141 -12.34 -16.13 2.44
N ASP A 142 -11.90 -14.94 2.04
CA ASP A 142 -11.58 -14.60 0.64
C ASP A 142 -10.19 -15.11 0.20
N THR A 143 -10.16 -16.35 -0.25
CA THR A 143 -8.98 -16.99 -0.83
C THR A 143 -8.52 -16.32 -2.13
N ALA A 144 -9.44 -15.75 -2.92
CA ALA A 144 -9.11 -15.11 -4.19
C ALA A 144 -8.26 -13.86 -3.98
N TYR A 145 -8.54 -13.09 -2.92
CA TYR A 145 -7.75 -11.94 -2.52
C TYR A 145 -6.31 -12.35 -2.14
N VAL A 146 -6.14 -13.32 -1.25
CA VAL A 146 -4.80 -13.81 -0.84
C VAL A 146 -4.00 -14.32 -2.02
N ASN A 147 -4.62 -15.09 -2.92
CA ASN A 147 -3.97 -15.57 -4.14
C ASN A 147 -3.60 -14.42 -5.08
N GLY A 148 -4.44 -13.39 -5.16
CA GLY A 148 -4.16 -12.19 -5.94
C GLY A 148 -2.94 -11.44 -5.42
N VAL A 149 -2.87 -11.16 -4.12
CA VAL A 149 -1.71 -10.55 -3.48
C VAL A 149 -0.47 -11.40 -3.70
N SER A 150 -0.56 -12.72 -3.51
CA SER A 150 0.53 -13.66 -3.82
C SER A 150 1.01 -13.52 -5.27
N SER A 151 0.09 -13.38 -6.23
CA SER A 151 0.44 -13.22 -7.63
C SER A 151 1.23 -11.93 -7.89
N VAL A 152 0.89 -10.83 -7.23
CA VAL A 152 1.64 -9.56 -7.31
C VAL A 152 3.06 -9.73 -6.75
N VAL A 153 3.16 -10.32 -5.55
CA VAL A 153 4.46 -10.49 -4.86
C VAL A 153 5.40 -11.40 -5.64
N HIS A 154 4.88 -12.45 -6.30
CA HIS A 154 5.69 -13.44 -7.02
C HIS A 154 5.70 -13.23 -8.54
N SER A 155 5.15 -12.14 -9.06
CA SER A 155 5.04 -11.88 -10.52
C SER A 155 6.37 -11.64 -11.24
N GLY A 156 7.49 -11.58 -10.51
CA GLY A 156 8.78 -11.12 -11.03
C GLY A 156 8.94 -9.60 -11.03
N ALA A 157 7.93 -8.84 -10.62
CA ALA A 157 8.08 -7.44 -10.27
C ALA A 157 9.00 -7.31 -9.05
N SER A 158 9.73 -6.20 -8.95
CA SER A 158 10.56 -5.95 -7.77
C SER A 158 9.66 -5.58 -6.60
N VAL A 159 9.40 -6.53 -5.70
CA VAL A 159 8.70 -6.30 -4.43
C VAL A 159 9.73 -6.35 -3.30
N ALA A 160 9.83 -5.27 -2.51
CA ALA A 160 10.79 -5.15 -1.43
C ALA A 160 10.39 -5.98 -0.21
N TYR A 161 9.12 -5.91 0.18
CA TYR A 161 8.55 -6.66 1.29
C TYR A 161 7.02 -6.61 1.24
N GLN A 162 6.38 -7.47 2.01
CA GLN A 162 4.95 -7.48 2.29
C GLN A 162 4.71 -7.80 3.77
N SER A 163 3.57 -7.36 4.31
CA SER A 163 3.18 -7.66 5.68
C SER A 163 1.66 -7.77 5.78
N TYR A 164 1.17 -8.95 6.16
CA TYR A 164 -0.23 -9.12 6.50
C TYR A 164 -0.53 -8.45 7.84
N PHE A 165 -1.57 -7.62 7.90
CA PHE A 165 -1.99 -6.90 9.10
C PHE A 165 -2.84 -7.80 10.01
N ASP A 166 -2.18 -8.71 10.72
CA ASP A 166 -2.79 -9.79 11.50
C ASP A 166 -3.16 -9.34 12.92
N CYS A 167 -3.97 -8.28 13.05
CA CYS A 167 -4.24 -7.71 14.38
C CYS A 167 -5.59 -8.12 14.99
N GLY A 168 -6.57 -8.53 14.18
CA GLY A 168 -7.96 -8.68 14.64
C GLY A 168 -8.59 -7.36 15.10
N CYS A 169 -8.07 -6.24 14.66
CA CYS A 169 -8.51 -4.88 14.94
C CYS A 169 -8.94 -4.20 13.64
N ASP A 170 -9.60 -3.04 13.74
CA ASP A 170 -9.99 -2.19 12.62
C ASP A 170 -10.76 -2.92 11.49
N GLY A 171 -11.49 -3.98 11.86
CA GLY A 171 -12.23 -4.79 10.91
C GLY A 171 -11.40 -5.84 10.18
N ILE A 172 -10.10 -5.94 10.42
CA ILE A 172 -9.22 -6.88 9.72
C ILE A 172 -9.24 -8.26 10.38
N ALA A 173 -9.43 -9.29 9.55
CA ALA A 173 -9.48 -10.68 10.00
C ALA A 173 -8.09 -11.19 10.36
N MET A 174 -7.96 -11.77 11.55
CA MET A 174 -6.78 -12.57 11.90
C MET A 174 -6.78 -13.88 11.10
N LEU A 175 -5.60 -14.24 10.58
CA LEU A 175 -5.37 -15.55 9.99
C LEU A 175 -5.62 -16.64 11.04
N GLY A 176 -6.28 -17.71 10.65
CA GLY A 176 -6.62 -18.81 11.56
C GLY A 176 -7.96 -19.46 11.29
N SER A 177 -8.63 -19.89 12.35
CA SER A 177 -9.88 -20.68 12.24
C SER A 177 -11.09 -19.90 11.72
N SER A 178 -11.07 -18.57 11.78
CA SER A 178 -12.14 -17.71 11.23
C SER A 178 -12.10 -17.60 9.70
N VAL A 179 -10.91 -17.71 9.11
CA VAL A 179 -10.65 -17.67 7.67
C VAL A 179 -9.71 -18.81 7.24
N PRO A 180 -10.16 -20.06 7.37
CA PRO A 180 -9.29 -21.24 7.25
C PRO A 180 -8.73 -21.44 5.84
N ASN A 181 -9.50 -21.14 4.78
CA ASN A 181 -9.03 -21.31 3.41
C ASN A 181 -8.04 -20.21 3.03
N ALA A 182 -8.31 -18.97 3.40
CA ALA A 182 -7.37 -17.85 3.21
C ALA A 182 -6.09 -18.06 4.01
N THR A 183 -6.18 -18.60 5.24
CA THR A 183 -5.01 -18.96 6.05
C THR A 183 -4.17 -20.04 5.37
N ALA A 184 -4.81 -21.06 4.79
CA ALA A 184 -4.11 -22.10 4.05
C ALA A 184 -3.42 -21.53 2.78
N ALA A 185 -4.12 -20.65 2.05
CA ALA A 185 -3.55 -19.96 0.89
C ALA A 185 -2.36 -19.08 1.28
N TYR A 186 -2.47 -18.33 2.37
CA TYR A 186 -1.37 -17.50 2.91
C TYR A 186 -0.16 -18.36 3.26
N THR A 187 -0.38 -19.45 4.01
CA THR A 187 0.69 -20.37 4.41
C THR A 187 1.38 -21.00 3.20
N ALA A 188 0.63 -21.35 2.17
CA ALA A 188 1.19 -21.91 0.94
C ALA A 188 2.04 -20.90 0.15
N ALA A 189 1.66 -19.61 0.21
CA ALA A 189 2.32 -18.57 -0.56
C ALA A 189 3.52 -17.94 0.17
N PHE A 190 3.46 -17.80 1.50
CA PHE A 190 4.38 -17.00 2.30
C PHE A 190 4.99 -17.73 3.50
N GLY A 191 4.55 -18.99 3.78
CA GLY A 191 4.99 -19.83 4.91
C GLY A 191 6.26 -20.64 4.70
#